data_6e4622f0b9c907b92513f2abfedc6958
#
_entry.id   6e4622f0b9c907b92513f2abfedc6958
#
_cell.length_a   1.000
_cell.length_b   1.000
_cell.length_c   1.000
_cell.angle_alpha   90.00
_cell.angle_beta   90.00
_cell.angle_gamma   90.00
#
_symmetry.space_group_name_H-M   'P 1'
#
loop_
_entity.id
_entity.type
_entity.pdbx_description
1 polymer ?
#
loop_
_entity_poly.entity_id
_entity_poly.type
_entity_poly.pdbx_seq_one_letter_code
_entity_poly.pdbx_strand_id
1 'polypeptide(L)'
;MKHTEVAIIGAGVTGLAAASCLSPRNYRIFEKSRGPGGRLASKRMDAVRADIGAQFFTVRDHRFQVAVESAVAAGFVTQWQPKMGTFQDHQPIASPDHQVRFVGHPYMNSLGRF
;
A
#
# COMPACT_ATOMS: atom_id res chain seq x y z
N MET A 1 23.40 22.05 -14.62
CA MET A 1 23.02 20.65 -14.32
C MET A 1 22.51 20.61 -12.86
N LYS A 2 21.34 20.05 -12.63
CA LYS A 2 20.85 19.91 -11.26
C LYS A 2 21.50 18.67 -10.64
N HIS A 3 22.33 18.88 -9.65
CA HIS A 3 22.97 17.80 -8.89
C HIS A 3 21.96 17.18 -7.91
N THR A 4 22.00 15.87 -7.76
CA THR A 4 21.17 15.09 -6.81
C THR A 4 22.09 14.15 -6.05
N GLU A 5 22.02 14.19 -4.73
CA GLU A 5 22.86 13.34 -3.86
C GLU A 5 22.40 11.89 -3.89
N VAL A 6 21.09 11.67 -3.92
CA VAL A 6 20.49 10.35 -3.92
C VAL A 6 19.46 10.23 -5.04
N ALA A 7 19.59 9.19 -5.85
CA ALA A 7 18.62 8.82 -6.87
C ALA A 7 17.86 7.55 -6.40
N ILE A 8 16.56 7.66 -6.27
CA ILE A 8 15.69 6.53 -5.95
C ILE A 8 15.04 6.05 -7.25
N ILE A 9 15.26 4.81 -7.61
CA ILE A 9 14.68 4.21 -8.81
C ILE A 9 13.43 3.41 -8.44
N GLY A 10 12.28 3.93 -8.85
CA GLY A 10 10.96 3.39 -8.57
C GLY A 10 10.24 4.09 -7.42
N ALA A 11 9.00 4.51 -7.68
CA ALA A 11 8.09 5.13 -6.72
C ALA A 11 7.07 4.13 -6.16
N GLY A 12 7.48 2.89 -5.91
CA GLY A 12 6.73 1.93 -5.12
C GLY A 12 6.83 2.25 -3.62
N VAL A 13 6.15 1.49 -2.77
CA VAL A 13 6.14 1.72 -1.31
C VAL A 13 7.54 1.78 -0.72
N THR A 14 8.47 0.95 -1.17
CA THR A 14 9.85 0.94 -0.69
C THR A 14 10.60 2.22 -1.04
N GLY A 15 10.48 2.68 -2.30
CA GLY A 15 11.11 3.92 -2.75
C GLY A 15 10.56 5.15 -2.04
N LEU A 16 9.24 5.19 -1.81
CA LEU A 16 8.59 6.28 -1.09
C LEU A 16 8.96 6.28 0.40
N ALA A 17 9.01 5.12 1.04
CA ALA A 17 9.47 4.99 2.42
C ALA A 17 10.96 5.40 2.57
N ALA A 18 11.82 5.02 1.63
CA ALA A 18 13.20 5.46 1.62
C ALA A 18 13.30 6.99 1.48
N ALA A 19 12.49 7.58 0.61
CA ALA A 19 12.44 9.03 0.43
C ALA A 19 12.05 9.78 1.72
N SER A 20 11.07 9.26 2.46
CA SER A 20 10.64 9.87 3.72
C SER A 20 11.76 9.89 4.79
N CYS A 21 12.65 8.89 4.74
CA CYS A 21 13.81 8.82 5.65
C CYS A 21 14.99 9.73 5.21
N LEU A 22 15.00 10.23 3.99
CA LEU A 22 16.10 11.01 3.44
C LEU A 22 15.97 12.52 3.66
N SER A 23 14.79 13.01 4.04
CA SER A 23 14.62 14.44 4.34
C SER A 23 15.53 14.89 5.52
N PRO A 24 16.31 15.98 5.39
CA PRO A 24 16.28 17.04 4.38
C PRO A 24 17.30 16.88 3.22
N ARG A 25 17.82 15.68 2.95
CA ARG A 25 18.80 15.47 1.87
C ARG A 25 18.19 15.75 0.49
N ASN A 26 19.06 16.14 -0.45
CA ASN A 26 18.66 16.36 -1.84
C ASN A 26 18.54 15.01 -2.58
N TYR A 27 17.30 14.54 -2.75
CA TYR A 27 17.02 13.29 -3.48
C TYR A 27 16.06 13.52 -4.64
N ARG A 28 16.04 12.58 -5.57
CA ARG A 28 15.06 12.48 -6.65
C ARG A 28 14.55 11.06 -6.77
N ILE A 29 13.24 10.93 -7.05
CA ILE A 29 12.62 9.67 -7.37
C ILE A 29 12.36 9.63 -8.87
N PHE A 30 12.77 8.53 -9.51
CA PHE A 30 12.57 8.26 -10.93
C PHE A 30 11.59 7.09 -11.06
N GLU A 31 10.43 7.35 -11.66
CA GLU A 31 9.39 6.36 -11.88
C GLU A 31 9.17 6.18 -13.38
N LYS A 32 9.22 4.93 -13.86
CA LYS A 32 9.03 4.61 -15.28
C LYS A 32 7.56 4.58 -15.72
N SER A 33 6.65 4.34 -14.76
CA SER A 33 5.21 4.28 -15.04
C SER A 33 4.56 5.66 -14.97
N ARG A 34 3.28 5.74 -15.34
CA ARG A 34 2.54 7.01 -15.35
C ARG A 34 2.28 7.60 -13.96
N GLY A 35 2.51 6.85 -12.90
CA GLY A 35 2.30 7.30 -11.55
C GLY A 35 2.96 6.41 -10.50
N PRO A 36 3.07 6.91 -9.25
CA PRO A 36 3.64 6.14 -8.16
C PRO A 36 2.71 5.02 -7.71
N GLY A 37 3.24 4.10 -6.92
CA GLY A 37 2.48 3.03 -6.27
C GLY A 37 3.04 1.63 -6.53
N GLY A 38 3.58 1.37 -7.73
CA GLY A 38 4.13 0.04 -8.06
C GLY A 38 3.08 -1.05 -7.84
N ARG A 39 3.39 -2.02 -6.98
CA ARG A 39 2.46 -3.13 -6.64
C ARG A 39 1.28 -2.72 -5.74
N LEU A 40 1.25 -1.50 -5.24
CA LEU A 40 0.09 -0.88 -4.58
C LEU A 40 -0.74 -0.03 -5.54
N ALA A 41 -0.48 -0.10 -6.84
CA ALA A 41 -1.13 0.75 -7.82
C ALA A 41 -2.63 0.50 -7.89
N SER A 42 -3.37 1.59 -8.03
CA SER A 42 -4.81 1.58 -8.32
C SER A 42 -5.04 2.16 -9.71
N LYS A 43 -5.92 1.54 -10.48
CA LYS A 43 -6.25 1.96 -11.84
C LYS A 43 -7.61 2.67 -11.86
N ARG A 44 -7.67 3.81 -12.52
CA ARG A 44 -8.92 4.49 -12.81
C ARG A 44 -9.60 3.82 -14.01
N MET A 45 -10.88 3.48 -13.85
CA MET A 45 -11.73 2.89 -14.87
C MET A 45 -13.03 3.68 -14.88
N ASP A 46 -13.16 4.59 -15.84
CA ASP A 46 -14.31 5.51 -15.94
C ASP A 46 -14.64 6.23 -14.63
N ALA A 47 -15.80 5.94 -14.03
CA ALA A 47 -16.26 6.54 -12.78
C ALA A 47 -15.71 5.86 -11.50
N VAL A 48 -15.01 4.73 -11.62
CA VAL A 48 -14.51 3.95 -10.50
C VAL A 48 -13.00 3.83 -10.51
N ARG A 49 -12.45 3.48 -9.37
CA ARG A 49 -11.04 3.13 -9.24
C ARG A 49 -10.94 1.74 -8.60
N ALA A 50 -10.02 0.92 -9.07
CA ALA A 50 -9.80 -0.41 -8.54
C ALA A 50 -8.31 -0.62 -8.21
N ASP A 51 -8.06 -1.33 -7.13
CA ASP A 51 -6.72 -1.80 -6.79
C ASP A 51 -6.38 -2.98 -7.72
N ILE A 52 -5.33 -2.82 -8.51
CA ILE A 52 -4.91 -3.80 -9.52
C ILE A 52 -3.70 -4.63 -9.10
N GLY A 53 -3.12 -4.29 -7.95
CA GLY A 53 -2.00 -5.02 -7.34
C GLY A 53 -2.41 -5.65 -6.03
N ALA A 54 -1.73 -5.29 -4.95
CA ALA A 54 -2.10 -5.74 -3.62
C ALA A 54 -3.49 -5.21 -3.22
N GLN A 55 -4.32 -6.09 -2.69
CA GLN A 55 -5.68 -5.76 -2.26
C GLN A 55 -5.77 -5.54 -0.76
N PHE A 56 -4.87 -6.14 -0.01
CA PHE A 56 -4.73 -5.98 1.44
C PHE A 56 -3.29 -6.32 1.86
N PHE A 57 -2.98 -6.04 3.11
CA PHE A 57 -1.73 -6.48 3.72
C PHE A 57 -1.97 -6.89 5.18
N THR A 58 -1.01 -7.63 5.74
CA THR A 58 -0.99 -8.06 7.12
C THR A 58 0.26 -7.55 7.81
N VAL A 59 0.22 -7.42 9.13
CA VAL A 59 1.32 -6.90 9.92
C VAL A 59 1.86 -8.02 10.81
N ARG A 60 3.17 -8.24 10.78
CA ARG A 60 3.86 -9.23 11.61
C ARG A 60 4.98 -8.64 12.44
N ASP A 61 5.65 -7.61 11.95
CA ASP A 61 6.75 -6.93 12.62
C ASP A 61 6.22 -5.77 13.47
N HIS A 62 6.65 -5.67 14.72
CA HIS A 62 6.19 -4.65 15.66
C HIS A 62 6.52 -3.22 15.19
N ARG A 63 7.65 -3.00 14.53
CA ARG A 63 8.04 -1.69 13.99
C ARG A 63 7.09 -1.27 12.86
N PHE A 64 6.71 -2.23 12.03
CA PHE A 64 5.74 -2.00 10.97
C PHE A 64 4.33 -1.77 11.54
N GLN A 65 3.98 -2.43 12.64
CA GLN A 65 2.72 -2.19 13.34
C GLN A 65 2.58 -0.74 13.78
N VAL A 66 3.62 -0.16 14.41
CA VAL A 66 3.63 1.25 14.83
C VAL A 66 3.39 2.19 13.64
N ALA A 67 4.05 1.94 12.51
CA ALA A 67 3.83 2.72 11.28
C ALA A 67 2.39 2.59 10.76
N VAL A 68 1.83 1.38 10.78
CA VAL A 68 0.45 1.13 10.33
C VAL A 68 -0.56 1.80 11.26
N GLU A 69 -0.37 1.76 12.57
CA GLU A 69 -1.23 2.45 13.54
C GLU A 69 -1.22 3.97 13.32
N SER A 70 -0.06 4.55 13.02
CA SER A 70 0.06 5.96 12.65
C SER A 70 -0.69 6.26 11.34
N ALA A 71 -0.60 5.37 10.34
CA ALA A 71 -1.31 5.51 9.07
C ALA A 71 -2.83 5.38 9.24
N VAL A 72 -3.29 4.51 10.15
CA VAL A 72 -4.72 4.39 10.53
C VAL A 72 -5.19 5.68 11.18
N ALA A 73 -4.45 6.22 12.16
CA ALA A 73 -4.78 7.47 12.81
C ALA A 73 -4.83 8.66 11.84
N ALA A 74 -3.97 8.66 10.81
CA ALA A 74 -3.95 9.67 9.75
C ALA A 74 -5.00 9.46 8.65
N GLY A 75 -5.76 8.35 8.68
CA GLY A 75 -6.83 8.07 7.72
C GLY A 75 -6.38 7.47 6.38
N PHE A 76 -5.12 7.05 6.26
CA PHE A 76 -4.58 6.42 5.04
C PHE A 76 -4.77 4.90 4.99
N VAL A 77 -5.05 4.29 6.12
CA VAL A 77 -5.24 2.85 6.28
C VAL A 77 -6.48 2.57 7.10
N THR A 78 -7.16 1.49 6.78
CA THR A 78 -8.27 0.99 7.59
C THR A 78 -8.16 -0.51 7.79
N GLN A 79 -8.62 -1.01 8.93
CA GLN A 79 -8.71 -2.44 9.16
C GLN A 79 -9.87 -3.01 8.34
N TRP A 80 -9.63 -4.14 7.69
CA TRP A 80 -10.61 -4.82 6.87
C TRP A 80 -10.92 -6.21 7.43
N GLN A 81 -12.19 -6.47 7.64
CA GLN A 81 -12.72 -7.75 8.11
C GLN A 81 -13.59 -8.38 7.01
N PRO A 82 -12.98 -9.11 6.06
CA PRO A 82 -13.73 -9.75 4.99
C PRO A 82 -14.51 -10.97 5.50
N LYS A 83 -15.62 -11.27 4.85
CA LYS A 83 -16.22 -12.58 4.95
C LYS A 83 -15.38 -13.55 4.12
N MET A 84 -14.78 -14.52 4.78
CA MET A 84 -13.94 -15.53 4.13
C MET A 84 -14.69 -16.82 3.96
N GLY A 85 -14.44 -17.50 2.84
CA GLY A 85 -14.98 -18.82 2.56
C GLY A 85 -14.08 -19.58 1.60
N THR A 86 -14.24 -20.88 1.59
CA THR A 86 -13.63 -21.79 0.64
C THR A 86 -14.71 -22.47 -0.17
N PHE A 87 -14.38 -22.92 -1.37
CA PHE A 87 -15.26 -23.78 -2.16
C PHE A 87 -14.82 -25.25 -1.99
N GLN A 88 -15.74 -26.09 -1.57
CA GLN A 88 -15.57 -27.53 -1.55
C GLN A 88 -16.74 -28.16 -2.30
N ASP A 89 -16.46 -29.05 -3.25
CA ASP A 89 -17.46 -29.69 -4.10
C ASP A 89 -18.46 -28.70 -4.74
N HIS A 90 -17.93 -27.57 -5.23
CA HIS A 90 -18.69 -26.46 -5.81
C HIS A 90 -19.65 -25.74 -4.86
N GLN A 91 -19.56 -26.01 -3.55
CA GLN A 91 -20.35 -25.32 -2.53
C GLN A 91 -19.47 -24.35 -1.72
N PRO A 92 -19.94 -23.12 -1.46
CA PRO A 92 -19.25 -22.20 -0.59
C PRO A 92 -19.35 -22.63 0.88
N ILE A 93 -18.22 -22.78 1.54
CA ILE A 93 -18.15 -23.08 2.97
C ILE A 93 -17.52 -21.88 3.67
N ALA A 94 -18.21 -21.35 4.69
CA ALA A 94 -17.64 -20.30 5.50
C ALA A 94 -16.37 -20.79 6.21
N SER A 95 -15.28 -20.05 6.06
CA SER A 95 -14.01 -20.33 6.72
C SER A 95 -13.77 -19.25 7.77
N PRO A 96 -13.80 -19.56 9.06
CA PRO A 96 -13.44 -18.60 10.08
C PRO A 96 -11.94 -18.26 9.93
N ASP A 97 -11.66 -17.00 9.68
CA ASP A 97 -10.31 -16.47 9.54
C ASP A 97 -10.18 -15.26 10.47
N HIS A 98 -9.31 -15.38 11.46
CA HIS A 98 -9.06 -14.36 12.48
C HIS A 98 -7.86 -13.46 12.13
N GLN A 99 -7.30 -13.61 10.93
CA GLN A 99 -6.16 -12.79 10.52
C GLN A 99 -6.58 -11.33 10.34
N VAL A 100 -5.93 -10.44 11.07
CA VAL A 100 -6.13 -9.00 10.91
C VAL A 100 -5.53 -8.55 9.59
N ARG A 101 -6.36 -7.92 8.76
CA ARG A 101 -5.98 -7.36 7.46
C ARG A 101 -6.19 -5.87 7.46
N PHE A 102 -5.37 -5.20 6.66
CA PHE A 102 -5.45 -3.77 6.45
C PHE A 102 -5.54 -3.45 4.97
N VAL A 103 -6.22 -2.37 4.64
CA VAL A 103 -6.34 -1.83 3.29
C VAL A 103 -6.02 -0.34 3.30
N GLY A 104 -5.48 0.15 2.18
CA GLY A 104 -5.30 1.58 1.96
C GLY A 104 -6.65 2.28 1.78
N HIS A 105 -6.80 3.47 2.31
CA HIS A 105 -8.04 4.24 2.23
C HIS A 105 -7.80 5.57 1.49
N PRO A 106 -8.61 5.91 0.48
CA PRO A 106 -9.71 5.12 -0.11
C PRO A 106 -9.26 3.95 -1.01
N TYR A 107 -7.97 3.85 -1.34
CA TYR A 107 -7.37 2.80 -2.20
C TYR A 107 -5.97 2.45 -1.71
N MET A 108 -5.45 1.30 -2.12
CA MET A 108 -4.14 0.82 -1.69
C MET A 108 -2.99 1.80 -2.01
N ASN A 109 -3.06 2.54 -3.12
CA ASN A 109 -2.04 3.53 -3.44
C ASN A 109 -1.99 4.73 -2.48
N SER A 110 -2.97 4.89 -1.60
CA SER A 110 -2.96 5.93 -0.56
C SER A 110 -1.83 5.73 0.45
N LEU A 111 -1.33 4.50 0.61
CA LEU A 111 -0.15 4.21 1.44
C LEU A 111 1.10 4.97 0.99
N GLY A 112 1.21 5.33 -0.27
CA GLY A 112 2.32 6.12 -0.77
C GLY A 112 2.26 7.61 -0.42
N ARG A 113 1.22 8.05 0.26
CA ARG A 113 1.02 9.44 0.71
C ARG A 113 1.32 9.65 2.19
N PHE A 114 1.47 8.55 2.92
CA PHE A 114 1.74 8.54 4.36
C PHE A 114 3.23 8.73 4.72
#